data_632f358029d8d3ccccbd127fe5cd8960
#
_entry.id   632f358029d8d3ccccbd127fe5cd8960
#
_cell.length_a   1.000
_cell.length_b   1.000
_cell.length_c   1.000
_cell.angle_alpha   90.00
_cell.angle_beta   90.00
_cell.angle_gamma   90.00
#
_symmetry.space_group_name_H-M   'P 1'
#
loop_
_entity.id
_entity.type
_entity.pdbx_description
1 polymer ?
#
loop_
_entity_poly.entity_id
_entity_poly.type
_entity_poly.pdbx_seq_one_letter_code
_entity_poly.pdbx_strand_id
1 'polypeptide(L)'
;VTNTFGVVHDYKKIIKMCKNINAKVIIDASQSMTHIKFNVYEYDIDFLVFSGHKILSPQGVGVLYISDKIINNMNPFLYGGDMIDYVFEDEVTFKNYFEAFEGGTQNVSSISGLNCAIEYINSIGLDEIINYEDELKKYFLNKSKEIEDFILYGPNNLENRVCVFSFNIKDVHSHDVSTILDSFGIAVRSGHHCAQPFMRRLGLNSTTRASLYFYNTKDQIHYFF
;
A
#
# COMPACT_ATOMS: atom_id res chain seq x y z
N VAL A 1 -4.62 -0.04 4.78
CA VAL A 1 -4.81 1.35 4.29
C VAL A 1 -5.52 1.33 2.95
N THR A 2 -6.49 2.24 2.75
CA THR A 2 -7.16 2.35 1.45
C THR A 2 -6.32 3.17 0.46
N ASN A 3 -6.22 2.67 -0.76
CA ASN A 3 -5.53 3.38 -1.85
C ASN A 3 -6.31 4.59 -2.39
N THR A 4 -7.60 4.69 -2.07
CA THR A 4 -8.47 5.79 -2.51
C THR A 4 -8.27 7.04 -1.67
N PHE A 5 -8.55 6.97 -0.38
CA PHE A 5 -8.59 8.12 0.53
C PHE A 5 -7.53 8.08 1.63
N GLY A 6 -6.61 7.12 1.57
CA GLY A 6 -5.54 6.98 2.55
C GLY A 6 -6.01 6.58 3.95
N VAL A 7 -7.23 6.04 4.09
CA VAL A 7 -7.81 5.69 5.39
C VAL A 7 -7.06 4.54 6.04
N VAL A 8 -6.63 4.74 7.27
CA VAL A 8 -6.10 3.69 8.14
C VAL A 8 -7.26 3.03 8.87
N HIS A 9 -7.50 1.75 8.61
CA HIS A 9 -8.51 0.99 9.33
C HIS A 9 -8.00 0.56 10.70
N ASP A 10 -8.91 0.34 11.66
CA ASP A 10 -8.58 -0.27 12.95
C ASP A 10 -8.29 -1.77 12.78
N TYR A 11 -7.14 -2.06 12.13
CA TYR A 11 -6.72 -3.42 11.82
C TYR A 11 -6.49 -4.26 13.08
N LYS A 12 -6.04 -3.65 14.17
CA LYS A 12 -5.82 -4.34 15.46
C LYS A 12 -7.12 -4.94 16.00
N LYS A 13 -8.18 -4.14 15.99
CA LYS A 13 -9.52 -4.59 16.39
C LYS A 13 -10.08 -5.66 15.45
N ILE A 14 -9.91 -5.48 14.13
CA ILE A 14 -10.36 -6.45 13.12
C ILE A 14 -9.65 -7.79 13.33
N ILE A 15 -8.33 -7.80 13.49
CA ILE A 15 -7.55 -9.02 13.75
C ILE A 15 -8.07 -9.73 15.00
N LYS A 16 -8.24 -8.99 16.09
CA LYS A 16 -8.77 -9.57 17.34
C LYS A 16 -10.16 -10.22 17.15
N MET A 17 -11.04 -9.58 16.39
CA MET A 17 -12.37 -10.14 16.09
C MET A 17 -12.25 -11.42 15.25
N CYS A 18 -11.40 -11.44 14.23
CA CYS A 18 -11.16 -12.62 13.41
C CYS A 18 -10.61 -13.80 14.24
N LYS A 19 -9.63 -13.54 15.10
CA LYS A 19 -9.06 -14.58 15.97
C LYS A 19 -10.08 -15.17 16.95
N ASN A 20 -11.00 -14.36 17.47
CA ASN A 20 -12.06 -14.84 18.37
C ASN A 20 -13.01 -15.88 17.72
N ILE A 21 -13.12 -15.87 16.41
CA ILE A 21 -13.95 -16.84 15.65
C ILE A 21 -13.10 -17.81 14.82
N ASN A 22 -11.80 -17.87 15.11
CA ASN A 22 -10.81 -18.71 14.40
C ASN A 22 -10.76 -18.47 12.87
N ALA A 23 -11.06 -17.23 12.43
CA ALA A 23 -10.93 -16.84 11.03
C ALA A 23 -9.49 -16.48 10.70
N LYS A 24 -9.06 -16.83 9.48
CA LYS A 24 -7.74 -16.45 8.96
C LYS A 24 -7.70 -14.98 8.59
N VAL A 25 -6.55 -14.35 8.81
CA VAL A 25 -6.33 -12.92 8.58
C VAL A 25 -5.33 -12.72 7.45
N ILE A 26 -5.78 -12.07 6.38
CA ILE A 26 -4.94 -11.62 5.27
C ILE A 26 -4.90 -10.11 5.29
N ILE A 27 -3.70 -9.53 5.36
CA ILE A 27 -3.47 -8.09 5.30
C ILE A 27 -2.89 -7.71 3.93
N ASP A 28 -3.63 -6.96 3.14
CA ASP A 28 -3.05 -6.22 2.01
C ASP A 28 -2.38 -4.94 2.56
N ALA A 29 -1.06 -5.01 2.64
CA ALA A 29 -0.20 -3.94 3.14
C ALA A 29 0.39 -3.06 2.01
N SER A 30 -0.10 -3.20 0.77
CA SER A 30 0.46 -2.50 -0.40
C SER A 30 0.47 -0.97 -0.28
N GLN A 31 -0.41 -0.39 0.55
CA GLN A 31 -0.45 1.05 0.83
C GLN A 31 -0.01 1.39 2.26
N SER A 32 0.51 0.45 3.01
CA SER A 32 0.78 0.68 4.43
C SER A 32 2.21 0.35 4.87
N MET A 33 2.97 -0.45 4.10
CA MET A 33 4.28 -0.96 4.54
C MET A 33 5.27 0.11 4.97
N THR A 34 5.23 1.30 4.37
CA THR A 34 6.14 2.40 4.68
C THR A 34 5.53 3.49 5.54
N HIS A 35 4.22 3.44 5.74
CA HIS A 35 3.47 4.45 6.50
C HIS A 35 3.06 3.95 7.88
N ILE A 36 3.09 2.63 8.11
CA ILE A 36 2.65 2.00 9.35
C ILE A 36 3.64 0.90 9.73
N LYS A 37 4.02 0.88 10.99
CA LYS A 37 4.88 -0.17 11.55
C LYS A 37 4.05 -1.42 11.83
N PHE A 38 4.32 -2.50 11.09
CA PHE A 38 3.71 -3.80 11.29
C PHE A 38 4.66 -4.76 11.97
N ASN A 39 4.12 -5.54 12.91
CA ASN A 39 4.79 -6.71 13.44
C ASN A 39 3.87 -7.92 13.26
N VAL A 40 4.18 -8.78 12.31
CA VAL A 40 3.37 -9.95 11.95
C VAL A 40 3.24 -10.96 13.09
N TYR A 41 4.26 -11.04 13.94
CA TYR A 41 4.27 -11.95 15.10
C TYR A 41 3.44 -11.40 16.26
N GLU A 42 3.54 -10.09 16.55
CA GLU A 42 2.78 -9.43 17.62
C GLU A 42 1.27 -9.55 17.40
N TYR A 43 0.83 -9.40 16.15
CA TYR A 43 -0.60 -9.47 15.80
C TYR A 43 -1.05 -10.85 15.36
N ASP A 44 -0.16 -11.85 15.35
CA ASP A 44 -0.47 -13.22 14.88
C ASP A 44 -1.17 -13.22 13.51
N ILE A 45 -0.59 -12.47 12.55
CA ILE A 45 -1.10 -12.35 11.19
C ILE A 45 -0.82 -13.63 10.43
N ASP A 46 -1.84 -14.18 9.76
CA ASP A 46 -1.70 -15.41 8.98
C ASP A 46 -1.02 -15.16 7.63
N PHE A 47 -1.40 -14.06 6.94
CA PHE A 47 -0.85 -13.66 5.65
C PHE A 47 -0.69 -12.14 5.56
N LEU A 48 0.40 -11.67 4.93
CA LEU A 48 0.59 -10.27 4.60
C LEU A 48 1.17 -10.16 3.20
N VAL A 49 0.60 -9.26 2.37
CA VAL A 49 1.07 -9.04 1.00
C VAL A 49 1.41 -7.57 0.77
N PHE A 50 2.44 -7.31 -0.03
CA PHE A 50 2.73 -5.97 -0.51
C PHE A 50 3.50 -5.98 -1.83
N SER A 51 3.47 -4.82 -2.54
CA SER A 51 4.18 -4.61 -3.79
C SER A 51 5.48 -3.85 -3.54
N GLY A 52 6.60 -4.36 -4.05
CA GLY A 52 7.92 -3.75 -3.83
C GLY A 52 8.04 -2.32 -4.38
N HIS A 53 7.46 -2.03 -5.55
CA HIS A 53 7.56 -0.70 -6.16
C HIS A 53 6.94 0.43 -5.33
N LYS A 54 6.09 0.13 -4.35
CA LYS A 54 5.53 1.12 -3.43
C LYS A 54 6.42 1.41 -2.23
N ILE A 55 7.48 0.62 -2.05
CA ILE A 55 8.50 0.81 -1.02
C ILE A 55 9.87 1.07 -1.64
N LEU A 56 9.92 1.82 -2.74
CA LEU A 56 11.13 2.25 -3.47
C LEU A 56 11.87 1.14 -4.23
N SER A 57 11.36 -0.08 -4.28
CA SER A 57 11.94 -1.17 -5.06
C SER A 57 11.65 -1.02 -6.56
N PRO A 58 12.45 -1.59 -7.44
CA PRO A 58 12.08 -1.77 -8.85
C PRO A 58 10.73 -2.48 -9.01
N GLN A 59 10.11 -2.30 -10.17
CA GLN A 59 8.88 -3.03 -10.53
C GLN A 59 9.15 -4.52 -10.71
N GLY A 60 8.09 -5.34 -10.60
CA GLY A 60 8.15 -6.77 -10.89
C GLY A 60 8.49 -7.66 -9.69
N VAL A 61 8.48 -7.12 -8.48
CA VAL A 61 8.61 -7.88 -7.23
C VAL A 61 7.50 -7.52 -6.24
N GLY A 62 7.01 -8.51 -5.55
CA GLY A 62 6.10 -8.39 -4.41
C GLY A 62 6.43 -9.46 -3.38
N VAL A 63 5.90 -9.32 -2.19
CA VAL A 63 6.14 -10.25 -1.09
C VAL A 63 4.82 -10.78 -0.56
N LEU A 64 4.76 -12.08 -0.33
CA LEU A 64 3.74 -12.75 0.45
C LEU A 64 4.41 -13.34 1.70
N TYR A 65 4.06 -12.83 2.86
CA TYR A 65 4.34 -13.48 4.13
C TYR A 65 3.24 -14.51 4.43
N ILE A 66 3.64 -15.70 4.81
CA ILE A 66 2.77 -16.77 5.30
C ILE A 66 3.28 -17.19 6.67
N SER A 67 2.39 -17.28 7.66
CA SER A 67 2.74 -17.74 9.00
C SER A 67 3.21 -19.20 8.99
N ASP A 68 4.25 -19.53 9.77
CA ASP A 68 4.76 -20.89 9.93
C ASP A 68 3.69 -21.89 10.39
N LYS A 69 2.66 -21.43 11.08
CA LYS A 69 1.52 -22.23 11.51
C LYS A 69 0.66 -22.76 10.36
N ILE A 70 0.79 -22.16 9.18
CA ILE A 70 -0.10 -22.40 8.04
C ILE A 70 0.66 -22.98 6.85
N ILE A 71 1.85 -22.49 6.57
CA ILE A 71 2.59 -22.77 5.33
C ILE A 71 2.72 -24.28 5.04
N ASN A 72 2.96 -25.10 6.07
CA ASN A 72 3.12 -26.55 5.93
C ASN A 72 1.81 -27.30 5.60
N ASN A 73 0.66 -26.64 5.73
CA ASN A 73 -0.65 -27.19 5.44
C ASN A 73 -1.28 -26.60 4.18
N MET A 74 -0.51 -25.85 3.40
CA MET A 74 -0.95 -25.26 2.14
C MET A 74 -0.40 -26.02 0.94
N ASN A 75 -1.21 -26.13 -0.09
CA ASN A 75 -0.75 -26.60 -1.39
C ASN A 75 -0.38 -25.41 -2.28
N PRO A 76 0.67 -25.54 -3.11
CA PRO A 76 0.97 -24.56 -4.14
C PRO A 76 -0.24 -24.39 -5.09
N PHE A 77 -0.45 -23.19 -5.63
CA PHE A 77 -1.49 -22.91 -6.61
C PHE A 77 -0.92 -22.46 -7.98
N LEU A 78 0.38 -22.13 -8.04
CA LEU A 78 1.15 -21.95 -9.25
C LEU A 78 2.24 -23.00 -9.29
N TYR A 79 2.53 -23.51 -10.47
CA TYR A 79 3.49 -24.59 -10.66
C TYR A 79 4.57 -24.17 -11.65
N GLY A 80 5.82 -24.60 -11.41
CA GLY A 80 6.97 -24.30 -12.23
C GLY A 80 8.22 -25.09 -11.83
N GLY A 81 9.34 -24.84 -12.46
CA GLY A 81 10.63 -25.38 -12.05
C GLY A 81 11.02 -24.90 -10.65
N ASP A 82 12.04 -25.51 -10.08
CA ASP A 82 12.66 -25.22 -8.78
C ASP A 82 11.80 -25.49 -7.52
N MET A 83 10.49 -25.51 -7.62
CA MET A 83 9.58 -25.77 -6.49
C MET A 83 9.32 -27.28 -6.25
N ILE A 84 9.70 -28.12 -7.20
CA ILE A 84 9.44 -29.57 -7.23
C ILE A 84 10.61 -30.32 -6.56
N ASP A 85 10.30 -31.36 -5.77
CA ASP A 85 11.26 -32.30 -5.22
C ASP A 85 11.34 -33.51 -6.14
N TYR A 86 10.23 -34.24 -6.32
CA TYR A 86 10.17 -35.41 -7.23
C TYR A 86 8.88 -35.36 -8.08
N VAL A 87 8.95 -35.88 -9.29
CA VAL A 87 7.83 -36.12 -10.19
C VAL A 87 7.76 -37.58 -10.57
N PHE A 88 6.63 -38.19 -10.33
CA PHE A 88 6.28 -39.55 -10.76
C PHE A 88 5.16 -39.47 -11.80
N GLU A 89 4.71 -40.59 -12.34
CA GLU A 89 3.67 -40.64 -13.37
C GLU A 89 2.32 -40.09 -12.90
N ASP A 90 2.00 -40.32 -11.62
CA ASP A 90 0.71 -39.97 -11.01
C ASP A 90 0.84 -39.16 -9.71
N GLU A 91 2.06 -38.79 -9.33
CA GLU A 91 2.33 -38.07 -8.09
C GLU A 91 3.43 -37.04 -8.31
N VAL A 92 3.30 -35.88 -7.62
CA VAL A 92 4.33 -34.86 -7.53
C VAL A 92 4.54 -34.46 -6.08
N THR A 93 5.80 -34.45 -5.66
CA THR A 93 6.19 -33.91 -4.35
C THR A 93 6.86 -32.55 -4.51
N PHE A 94 6.58 -31.65 -3.59
CA PHE A 94 7.11 -30.30 -3.60
C PHE A 94 8.16 -30.13 -2.52
N LYS A 95 9.05 -29.18 -2.75
CA LYS A 95 9.97 -28.69 -1.72
C LYS A 95 9.22 -28.19 -0.50
N ASN A 96 9.94 -27.97 0.59
CA ASN A 96 9.35 -27.52 1.84
C ASN A 96 9.30 -25.99 1.93
N TYR A 97 8.42 -25.47 2.78
CA TYR A 97 8.32 -24.05 3.09
C TYR A 97 8.07 -23.16 1.86
N PHE A 98 8.71 -21.98 1.84
CA PHE A 98 8.52 -20.98 0.80
C PHE A 98 8.93 -21.48 -0.60
N GLU A 99 9.90 -22.37 -0.70
CA GLU A 99 10.37 -22.92 -1.97
C GLU A 99 9.26 -23.64 -2.75
N ALA A 100 8.27 -24.23 -2.05
CA ALA A 100 7.10 -24.83 -2.67
C ALA A 100 6.16 -23.81 -3.36
N PHE A 101 6.30 -22.51 -3.06
CA PHE A 101 5.44 -21.45 -3.59
C PHE A 101 6.14 -20.56 -4.62
N GLU A 102 7.43 -20.79 -4.89
CA GLU A 102 8.25 -20.02 -5.81
C GLU A 102 8.58 -20.84 -7.07
N GLY A 103 7.59 -20.95 -7.99
CA GLY A 103 7.76 -21.69 -9.24
C GLY A 103 8.53 -20.91 -10.30
N GLY A 104 9.56 -21.56 -10.90
CA GLY A 104 10.40 -21.02 -11.96
C GLY A 104 11.51 -20.09 -11.47
N THR A 105 12.33 -19.60 -12.41
CA THR A 105 13.43 -18.68 -12.10
C THR A 105 12.89 -17.34 -11.59
N GLN A 106 13.24 -17.00 -10.38
CA GLN A 106 12.78 -15.76 -9.73
C GLN A 106 13.41 -14.51 -10.37
N ASN A 107 12.74 -13.36 -10.24
CA ASN A 107 13.24 -12.06 -10.70
C ASN A 107 14.34 -11.53 -9.76
N VAL A 108 15.52 -12.13 -9.84
CA VAL A 108 16.65 -11.86 -8.93
C VAL A 108 17.04 -10.38 -8.91
N SER A 109 16.99 -9.71 -10.06
CA SER A 109 17.35 -8.29 -10.12
C SER A 109 16.40 -7.40 -9.33
N SER A 110 15.10 -7.64 -9.42
CA SER A 110 14.10 -6.88 -8.64
C SER A 110 14.11 -7.26 -7.16
N ILE A 111 14.40 -8.53 -6.82
CA ILE A 111 14.56 -8.98 -5.44
C ILE A 111 15.78 -8.30 -4.80
N SER A 112 16.91 -8.24 -5.50
CA SER A 112 18.10 -7.50 -5.04
C SER A 112 17.79 -6.01 -4.86
N GLY A 113 17.04 -5.41 -5.79
CA GLY A 113 16.59 -4.02 -5.67
C GLY A 113 15.65 -3.79 -4.48
N LEU A 114 14.80 -4.78 -4.16
CA LEU A 114 13.95 -4.73 -2.96
C LEU A 114 14.80 -4.75 -1.68
N ASN A 115 15.85 -5.57 -1.62
CA ASN A 115 16.77 -5.57 -0.49
C ASN A 115 17.42 -4.20 -0.29
N CYS A 116 17.95 -3.60 -1.36
CA CYS A 116 18.52 -2.25 -1.31
C CYS A 116 17.51 -1.20 -0.82
N ALA A 117 16.26 -1.30 -1.27
CA ALA A 117 15.19 -0.39 -0.82
C ALA A 117 14.90 -0.53 0.68
N ILE A 118 14.86 -1.77 1.19
CA ILE A 118 14.66 -2.04 2.61
C ILE A 118 15.85 -1.52 3.44
N GLU A 119 17.08 -1.76 3.00
CA GLU A 119 18.29 -1.24 3.65
C GLU A 119 18.29 0.29 3.70
N TYR A 120 17.90 0.95 2.60
CA TYR A 120 17.78 2.41 2.54
C TYR A 120 16.72 2.94 3.51
N ILE A 121 15.51 2.36 3.54
CA ILE A 121 14.46 2.74 4.49
C ILE A 121 14.93 2.54 5.94
N ASN A 122 15.59 1.43 6.22
CA ASN A 122 16.13 1.14 7.55
C ASN A 122 17.26 2.10 7.95
N SER A 123 18.07 2.58 7.00
CA SER A 123 19.14 3.57 7.27
C SER A 123 18.59 4.94 7.66
N ILE A 124 17.42 5.31 7.18
CA ILE A 124 16.70 6.53 7.61
C ILE A 124 15.99 6.29 8.95
N GLY A 125 15.39 5.12 9.10
CA GLY A 125 14.54 4.77 10.22
C GLY A 125 13.06 4.99 9.93
N LEU A 126 12.27 3.93 10.06
CA LEU A 126 10.83 3.98 9.75
C LEU A 126 10.07 4.96 10.67
N ASP A 127 10.48 5.08 11.93
CA ASP A 127 9.87 6.02 12.88
C ASP A 127 10.11 7.48 12.44
N GLU A 128 11.31 7.80 11.94
CA GLU A 128 11.62 9.14 11.40
C GLU A 128 10.82 9.45 10.14
N ILE A 129 10.67 8.46 9.25
CA ILE A 129 9.83 8.59 8.05
C ILE A 129 8.38 8.90 8.45
N ILE A 130 7.80 8.14 9.38
CA ILE A 130 6.42 8.33 9.85
C ILE A 130 6.23 9.71 10.49
N ASN A 131 7.16 10.13 11.35
CA ASN A 131 7.12 11.44 12.00
C ASN A 131 7.15 12.58 10.97
N TYR A 132 8.02 12.48 9.98
CA TYR A 132 8.11 13.48 8.92
C TYR A 132 6.85 13.50 8.03
N GLU A 133 6.30 12.34 7.70
CA GLU A 133 5.03 12.26 6.98
C GLU A 133 3.87 12.85 7.78
N ASP A 134 3.87 12.76 9.10
CA ASP A 134 2.88 13.42 9.96
C ASP A 134 2.96 14.93 9.86
N GLU A 135 4.17 15.50 9.74
CA GLU A 135 4.34 16.92 9.46
C GLU A 135 3.81 17.32 8.08
N LEU A 136 4.10 16.53 7.04
CA LEU A 136 3.59 16.77 5.69
C LEU A 136 2.06 16.67 5.66
N LYS A 137 1.46 15.66 6.31
CA LYS A 137 0.00 15.51 6.44
C LYS A 137 -0.62 16.73 7.09
N LYS A 138 -0.06 17.15 8.23
CA LYS A 138 -0.55 18.33 8.95
C LYS A 138 -0.50 19.58 8.10
N TYR A 139 0.61 19.76 7.36
CA TYR A 139 0.77 20.92 6.49
C TYR A 139 -0.25 20.90 5.34
N PHE A 140 -0.42 19.77 4.66
CA PHE A 140 -1.40 19.61 3.58
C PHE A 140 -2.84 19.85 4.07
N LEU A 141 -3.22 19.23 5.22
CA LEU A 141 -4.56 19.40 5.79
C LEU A 141 -4.85 20.84 6.21
N ASN A 142 -3.85 21.61 6.63
CA ASN A 142 -4.03 23.03 6.95
C ASN A 142 -4.20 23.85 5.68
N LYS A 143 -3.35 23.64 4.67
CA LYS A 143 -3.43 24.33 3.38
C LYS A 143 -4.75 24.05 2.65
N SER A 144 -5.24 22.83 2.68
CA SER A 144 -6.51 22.48 2.04
C SER A 144 -7.72 23.24 2.60
N LYS A 145 -7.66 23.73 3.83
CA LYS A 145 -8.72 24.54 4.46
C LYS A 145 -8.70 26.01 4.04
N GLU A 146 -7.58 26.47 3.47
CA GLU A 146 -7.44 27.86 3.00
C GLU A 146 -8.16 28.09 1.67
N ILE A 147 -8.55 27.02 0.95
CA ILE A 147 -9.25 27.09 -0.33
C ILE A 147 -10.70 26.64 -0.13
N GLU A 148 -11.64 27.56 -0.30
CA GLU A 148 -13.08 27.37 -0.04
C GLU A 148 -13.68 26.22 -0.88
N ASP A 149 -13.31 26.12 -2.14
CA ASP A 149 -13.83 25.14 -3.09
C ASP A 149 -13.07 23.79 -3.09
N PHE A 150 -12.13 23.59 -2.16
CA PHE A 150 -11.36 22.36 -2.04
C PHE A 150 -12.10 21.33 -1.19
N ILE A 151 -12.65 20.31 -1.84
CA ILE A 151 -13.41 19.24 -1.20
C ILE A 151 -12.50 18.06 -0.94
N LEU A 152 -12.01 17.91 0.28
CA LEU A 152 -11.16 16.79 0.69
C LEU A 152 -11.99 15.60 1.17
N TYR A 153 -11.69 14.40 0.66
CA TYR A 153 -12.34 13.15 1.06
C TYR A 153 -11.50 12.35 2.07
N GLY A 154 -12.18 11.60 2.93
CA GLY A 154 -11.57 10.77 3.98
C GLY A 154 -11.33 11.53 5.29
N PRO A 155 -10.63 10.91 6.26
CA PRO A 155 -10.43 11.49 7.59
C PRO A 155 -9.64 12.80 7.56
N ASN A 156 -10.03 13.76 8.40
CA ASN A 156 -9.34 15.04 8.57
C ASN A 156 -8.38 15.05 9.78
N ASN A 157 -8.08 13.88 10.34
CA ASN A 157 -7.12 13.72 11.44
C ASN A 157 -5.87 12.96 10.98
N LEU A 158 -4.78 13.08 11.74
CA LEU A 158 -3.49 12.49 11.38
C LEU A 158 -3.47 10.97 11.62
N GLU A 159 -4.18 10.48 12.64
CA GLU A 159 -4.12 9.09 13.11
C GLU A 159 -4.74 8.10 12.11
N ASN A 160 -5.84 8.52 11.45
CA ASN A 160 -6.61 7.65 10.57
C ASN A 160 -6.33 7.89 9.09
N ARG A 161 -5.23 8.56 8.76
CA ARG A 161 -4.83 8.88 7.38
C ARG A 161 -3.32 8.71 7.17
N VAL A 162 -2.94 8.15 6.04
CA VAL A 162 -1.59 8.27 5.48
C VAL A 162 -1.52 9.44 4.48
N CYS A 163 -0.35 9.71 3.94
CA CYS A 163 -0.10 10.82 2.99
C CYS A 163 -0.75 10.61 1.60
N VAL A 164 -2.03 10.22 1.59
CA VAL A 164 -2.85 10.06 0.39
C VAL A 164 -4.10 10.93 0.52
N PHE A 165 -4.26 11.88 -0.41
CA PHE A 165 -5.28 12.91 -0.38
C PHE A 165 -6.08 12.89 -1.66
N SER A 166 -7.31 12.37 -1.60
CA SER A 166 -8.26 12.49 -2.71
C SER A 166 -9.17 13.68 -2.47
N PHE A 167 -9.33 14.48 -3.50
CA PHE A 167 -10.08 15.73 -3.44
C PHE A 167 -10.79 16.01 -4.76
N ASN A 168 -11.72 16.92 -4.73
CA ASN A 168 -12.29 17.61 -5.90
C ASN A 168 -12.24 19.11 -5.67
N ILE A 169 -12.24 19.86 -6.76
CA ILE A 169 -12.55 21.30 -6.75
C ILE A 169 -14.01 21.43 -7.18
N LYS A 170 -14.78 22.22 -6.45
CA LYS A 170 -16.20 22.43 -6.72
C LYS A 170 -16.39 22.86 -8.19
N ASP A 171 -17.35 22.23 -8.85
CA ASP A 171 -17.75 22.47 -10.23
C ASP A 171 -16.64 22.26 -11.29
N VAL A 172 -15.51 21.65 -10.92
CA VAL A 172 -14.41 21.30 -11.85
C VAL A 172 -14.24 19.79 -11.92
N HIS A 173 -14.19 19.25 -13.12
CA HIS A 173 -13.99 17.81 -13.30
C HIS A 173 -12.57 17.39 -12.90
N SER A 174 -12.41 16.23 -12.26
CA SER A 174 -11.11 15.77 -11.74
C SER A 174 -10.03 15.59 -12.82
N HIS A 175 -10.40 15.27 -14.06
CA HIS A 175 -9.47 15.23 -15.19
C HIS A 175 -8.94 16.60 -15.56
N ASP A 176 -9.80 17.63 -15.52
CA ASP A 176 -9.39 19.01 -15.83
C ASP A 176 -8.44 19.52 -14.74
N VAL A 177 -8.75 19.24 -13.47
CA VAL A 177 -7.83 19.53 -12.35
C VAL A 177 -6.47 18.86 -12.56
N SER A 178 -6.44 17.58 -12.95
CA SER A 178 -5.18 16.89 -13.15
C SER A 178 -4.40 17.41 -14.36
N THR A 179 -5.08 17.80 -15.44
CA THR A 179 -4.48 18.38 -16.65
C THR A 179 -3.87 19.75 -16.37
N ILE A 180 -4.59 20.59 -15.60
CA ILE A 180 -4.09 21.90 -15.19
C ILE A 180 -2.86 21.74 -14.31
N LEU A 181 -2.92 20.91 -13.27
CA LEU A 181 -1.79 20.67 -12.38
C LEU A 181 -0.57 20.11 -13.12
N ASP A 182 -0.77 19.21 -14.10
CA ASP A 182 0.30 18.67 -14.94
C ASP A 182 1.02 19.77 -15.74
N SER A 183 0.27 20.77 -16.25
CA SER A 183 0.87 21.93 -16.95
C SER A 183 1.78 22.78 -16.06
N PHE A 184 1.63 22.69 -14.74
CA PHE A 184 2.52 23.29 -13.74
C PHE A 184 3.58 22.33 -13.20
N GLY A 185 3.73 21.13 -13.79
CA GLY A 185 4.69 20.12 -13.36
C GLY A 185 4.29 19.38 -12.08
N ILE A 186 3.00 19.41 -11.72
CA ILE A 186 2.47 18.74 -10.52
C ILE A 186 1.76 17.46 -10.93
N ALA A 187 2.38 16.31 -10.62
CA ALA A 187 1.85 15.00 -10.93
C ALA A 187 0.80 14.55 -9.89
N VAL A 188 -0.43 14.37 -10.34
CA VAL A 188 -1.55 13.81 -9.56
C VAL A 188 -2.24 12.71 -10.36
N ARG A 189 -3.07 11.92 -9.72
CA ARG A 189 -3.88 10.91 -10.39
C ARG A 189 -5.35 11.28 -10.34
N SER A 190 -6.04 11.28 -11.49
CA SER A 190 -7.50 11.43 -11.58
C SER A 190 -8.20 10.09 -11.85
N GLY A 191 -9.47 9.98 -11.46
CA GLY A 191 -10.34 8.83 -11.76
C GLY A 191 -10.91 8.13 -10.53
N HIS A 192 -11.21 6.83 -10.68
CA HIS A 192 -11.87 6.02 -9.65
C HIS A 192 -10.89 5.33 -8.67
N HIS A 193 -9.59 5.43 -8.90
CA HIS A 193 -8.51 4.81 -8.08
C HIS A 193 -8.72 3.30 -7.83
N CYS A 194 -9.18 2.57 -8.87
CA CYS A 194 -9.52 1.14 -8.81
C CYS A 194 -10.65 0.78 -7.83
N ALA A 195 -11.52 1.74 -7.46
CA ALA A 195 -12.61 1.57 -6.50
C ALA A 195 -13.94 2.14 -7.01
N GLN A 196 -14.27 1.86 -8.26
CA GLN A 196 -15.48 2.42 -8.91
C GLN A 196 -16.79 2.13 -8.16
N PRO A 197 -17.06 0.93 -7.60
CA PRO A 197 -18.27 0.70 -6.81
C PRO A 197 -18.35 1.58 -5.56
N PHE A 198 -17.20 1.82 -4.91
CA PHE A 198 -17.12 2.69 -3.74
C PHE A 198 -17.37 4.17 -4.11
N MET A 199 -16.78 4.65 -5.19
CA MET A 199 -17.05 6.00 -5.71
C MET A 199 -18.54 6.21 -6.00
N ARG A 200 -19.18 5.26 -6.70
CA ARG A 200 -20.62 5.33 -6.97
C ARG A 200 -21.48 5.36 -5.70
N ARG A 201 -21.10 4.59 -4.67
CA ARG A 201 -21.81 4.61 -3.38
C ARG A 201 -21.72 5.97 -2.69
N LEU A 202 -20.67 6.73 -2.92
CA LEU A 202 -20.49 8.09 -2.40
C LEU A 202 -21.10 9.16 -3.31
N GLY A 203 -21.70 8.79 -4.44
CA GLY A 203 -22.21 9.73 -5.43
C GLY A 203 -21.11 10.48 -6.21
N LEU A 204 -19.90 9.91 -6.25
CA LEU A 204 -18.75 10.53 -6.91
C LEU A 204 -18.48 9.85 -8.26
N ASN A 205 -18.34 10.65 -9.30
CA ASN A 205 -17.91 10.15 -10.62
C ASN A 205 -16.41 9.87 -10.65
N SER A 206 -15.62 10.74 -10.03
CA SER A 206 -14.15 10.62 -9.97
C SER A 206 -13.60 11.58 -8.91
N THR A 207 -12.33 11.39 -8.55
CA THR A 207 -11.58 12.34 -7.71
C THR A 207 -10.18 12.53 -8.26
N THR A 208 -9.54 13.65 -7.91
CA THR A 208 -8.09 13.85 -8.06
C THR A 208 -7.40 13.38 -6.79
N ARG A 209 -6.26 12.70 -6.92
CA ARG A 209 -5.50 12.18 -5.77
C ARG A 209 -4.05 12.65 -5.81
N ALA A 210 -3.66 13.39 -4.80
CA ALA A 210 -2.26 13.67 -4.46
C ALA A 210 -1.75 12.61 -3.49
N SER A 211 -0.54 12.10 -3.74
CA SER A 211 0.14 11.13 -2.86
C SER A 211 1.52 11.68 -2.53
N LEU A 212 1.81 11.84 -1.26
CA LEU A 212 3.10 12.29 -0.76
C LEU A 212 3.84 11.14 -0.10
N TYR A 213 5.15 11.25 -0.06
CA TYR A 213 6.03 10.34 0.65
C TYR A 213 7.17 11.11 1.30
N PHE A 214 8.00 10.48 2.08
CA PHE A 214 9.03 11.14 2.89
C PHE A 214 10.06 11.95 2.07
N TYR A 215 10.16 11.78 0.77
CA TYR A 215 11.02 12.60 -0.10
C TYR A 215 10.34 13.89 -0.60
N ASN A 216 9.06 14.10 -0.33
CA ASN A 216 8.38 15.36 -0.65
C ASN A 216 8.67 16.42 0.41
N THR A 217 8.54 17.70 0.04
CA THR A 217 8.81 18.84 0.93
C THR A 217 7.58 19.70 1.18
N LYS A 218 7.60 20.50 2.25
CA LYS A 218 6.55 21.49 2.53
C LYS A 218 6.46 22.55 1.43
N ASP A 219 7.57 22.89 0.78
CA ASP A 219 7.58 23.86 -0.35
C ASP A 219 6.86 23.28 -1.57
N GLN A 220 7.00 21.99 -1.84
CA GLN A 220 6.22 21.32 -2.90
C GLN A 220 4.73 21.32 -2.59
N ILE A 221 4.33 21.11 -1.33
CA ILE A 221 2.93 21.22 -0.91
C ILE A 221 2.45 22.67 -1.02
N HIS A 222 3.28 23.65 -0.65
CA HIS A 222 2.93 25.07 -0.82
C HIS A 222 2.71 25.43 -2.29
N TYR A 223 3.56 24.94 -3.18
CA TYR A 223 3.44 25.14 -4.62
C TYR A 223 2.20 24.47 -5.23
N PHE A 224 1.77 23.36 -4.65
CA PHE A 224 0.55 22.65 -5.06
C PHE A 224 -0.71 23.47 -4.81
N PHE A 225 -0.77 24.26 -3.73
CA PHE A 225 -1.91 25.09 -3.34
C PHE A 225 -1.80 26.53 -3.86
#